data_07aa9c4cd53222b181b5a9cd6dedf096
#
_entry.id   07aa9c4cd53222b181b5a9cd6dedf096
#
_cell.length_a   1.000
_cell.length_b   1.000
_cell.length_c   1.000
_cell.angle_alpha   90.00
_cell.angle_beta   90.00
_cell.angle_gamma   90.00
#
_symmetry.space_group_name_H-M   'P 1'
#
loop_
_entity.id
_entity.type
_entity.pdbx_description
1 polymer ?
#
loop_
_entity_poly.entity_id
_entity_poly.type
_entity_poly.pdbx_seq_one_letter_code
_entity_poly.pdbx_strand_id
1 'polypeptide(L)'
;MADTAKVTYQGKTYEFPVVEGTFGEKAIDIGNLRKETGLITFDPGYMSTGSCKSSITFLDGENGILLYRGIPIDQLAEKSTFIETAYLLIYGTLPSSQQLADFNHHITHHSMVHESIKRFYDGFPINSHPMAVCSAVVGSLAAFYQNELSVRDDQEVEIAIHRLIAKLPT
;
A
#
# COMPACT_ATOMS: atom_id res chain seq x y z
N MET A 1 22.59 -14.12 -18.17
CA MET A 1 23.18 -14.48 -16.87
C MET A 1 22.62 -13.48 -15.89
N ALA A 2 22.23 -13.92 -14.68
CA ALA A 2 21.80 -12.96 -13.66
C ALA A 2 23.00 -12.06 -13.31
N ASP A 3 22.78 -10.75 -13.23
CA ASP A 3 23.80 -9.79 -12.83
C ASP A 3 24.14 -9.98 -11.34
N THR A 4 25.41 -9.86 -10.96
CA THR A 4 25.86 -10.08 -9.58
C THR A 4 26.78 -8.95 -9.14
N ALA A 5 26.61 -8.49 -7.90
CA ALA A 5 27.48 -7.53 -7.26
C ALA A 5 28.48 -8.27 -6.36
N LYS A 6 29.75 -7.82 -6.34
CA LYS A 6 30.83 -8.41 -5.54
C LYS A 6 31.16 -7.53 -4.34
N VAL A 7 31.10 -8.11 -3.15
CA VAL A 7 31.50 -7.46 -1.91
C VAL A 7 32.72 -8.20 -1.34
N THR A 8 33.82 -7.47 -1.14
CA THR A 8 35.03 -8.05 -0.56
C THR A 8 35.19 -7.59 0.90
N TYR A 9 35.27 -8.55 1.81
CA TYR A 9 35.46 -8.29 3.23
C TYR A 9 36.43 -9.28 3.84
N GLN A 10 37.41 -8.79 4.60
CA GLN A 10 38.48 -9.61 5.22
C GLN A 10 39.18 -10.57 4.26
N GLY A 11 39.46 -10.11 3.03
CA GLY A 11 40.15 -10.89 2.00
C GLY A 11 39.31 -11.96 1.29
N LYS A 12 38.01 -12.07 1.63
CA LYS A 12 37.07 -12.96 0.94
C LYS A 12 36.11 -12.14 0.08
N THR A 13 35.80 -12.66 -1.10
CA THR A 13 34.82 -12.05 -2.01
C THR A 13 33.52 -12.85 -1.98
N TYR A 14 32.42 -12.15 -1.82
CA TYR A 14 31.07 -12.68 -1.80
C TYR A 14 30.31 -12.11 -3.00
N GLU A 15 29.42 -12.90 -3.59
CA GLU A 15 28.60 -12.50 -4.71
C GLU A 15 27.13 -12.43 -4.29
N PHE A 16 26.47 -11.30 -4.56
CA PHE A 16 25.07 -11.08 -4.25
C PHE A 16 24.29 -10.82 -5.55
N PRO A 17 23.07 -11.39 -5.68
CA PRO A 17 22.23 -11.13 -6.85
C PRO A 17 21.91 -9.64 -7.00
N VAL A 18 21.81 -9.18 -8.23
CA VAL A 18 21.29 -7.85 -8.56
C VAL A 18 19.86 -8.01 -9.02
N VAL A 19 18.96 -7.26 -8.39
CA VAL A 19 17.56 -7.14 -8.77
C VAL A 19 17.40 -5.88 -9.61
N GLU A 20 16.77 -6.01 -10.77
CA GLU A 20 16.48 -4.90 -11.65
C GLU A 20 14.99 -4.59 -11.66
N GLY A 21 14.65 -3.32 -11.49
CA GLY A 21 13.28 -2.79 -11.61
C GLY A 21 12.89 -2.60 -13.08
N THR A 22 11.59 -2.45 -13.35
CA THR A 22 11.04 -2.27 -14.71
C THR A 22 11.63 -1.06 -15.43
N PHE A 23 12.05 -0.03 -14.71
CA PHE A 23 12.63 1.20 -15.25
C PHE A 23 14.16 1.22 -15.21
N GLY A 24 14.80 0.08 -14.99
CA GLY A 24 16.26 -0.08 -15.04
C GLY A 24 16.99 0.24 -13.74
N GLU A 25 16.29 0.60 -12.67
CA GLU A 25 16.89 0.78 -11.35
C GLU A 25 17.40 -0.56 -10.81
N LYS A 26 18.65 -0.59 -10.34
CA LYS A 26 19.32 -1.81 -9.88
C LYS A 26 19.58 -1.78 -8.39
N ALA A 27 19.28 -2.88 -7.72
CA ALA A 27 19.53 -3.05 -6.30
C ALA A 27 20.30 -4.35 -6.03
N ILE A 28 21.16 -4.34 -5.02
CA ILE A 28 21.84 -5.54 -4.56
C ILE A 28 20.90 -6.26 -3.59
N ASP A 29 20.59 -7.52 -3.85
CA ASP A 29 19.85 -8.35 -2.90
C ASP A 29 20.77 -8.78 -1.74
N ILE A 30 20.58 -8.14 -0.60
CA ILE A 30 21.36 -8.35 0.62
C ILE A 30 20.73 -9.39 1.57
N GLY A 31 19.72 -10.16 1.14
CA GLY A 31 19.01 -11.12 1.99
C GLY A 31 19.92 -12.12 2.71
N ASN A 32 21.02 -12.52 2.06
CA ASN A 32 22.03 -13.43 2.63
C ASN A 32 23.27 -12.73 3.23
N LEU A 33 23.39 -11.40 3.14
CA LEU A 33 24.60 -10.68 3.55
C LEU A 33 25.03 -11.04 4.97
N ARG A 34 24.13 -10.97 5.93
CA ARG A 34 24.44 -11.25 7.33
C ARG A 34 24.86 -12.70 7.56
N LYS A 35 24.20 -13.64 6.91
CA LYS A 35 24.49 -15.06 7.04
C LYS A 35 25.89 -15.43 6.53
N GLU A 36 26.30 -14.81 5.43
CA GLU A 36 27.56 -15.15 4.75
C GLU A 36 28.76 -14.36 5.29
N THR A 37 28.55 -13.11 5.68
CA THR A 37 29.65 -12.20 6.05
C THR A 37 29.65 -11.78 7.52
N GLY A 38 28.53 -11.91 8.23
CA GLY A 38 28.29 -11.32 9.55
C GLY A 38 27.97 -9.83 9.52
N LEU A 39 28.06 -9.17 8.35
CA LEU A 39 27.77 -7.75 8.19
C LEU A 39 26.27 -7.50 8.08
N ILE A 40 25.88 -6.26 8.45
CA ILE A 40 24.59 -5.65 8.15
C ILE A 40 24.81 -4.38 7.36
N THR A 41 23.81 -3.88 6.67
CA THR A 41 23.82 -2.54 6.08
C THR A 41 23.43 -1.50 7.12
N PHE A 42 23.96 -0.28 6.99
CA PHE A 42 23.58 0.86 7.81
C PHE A 42 23.22 2.01 6.89
N ASP A 43 21.93 2.34 6.83
CA ASP A 43 21.38 3.38 5.98
C ASP A 43 20.27 4.12 6.78
N PRO A 44 20.65 5.13 7.60
CA PRO A 44 19.71 5.83 8.48
C PRO A 44 18.79 6.75 7.70
N GLY A 45 17.69 6.28 7.22
CA GLY A 45 16.70 7.04 6.45
C GLY A 45 16.34 6.45 5.12
N TYR A 46 16.84 5.25 4.85
CA TYR A 46 16.53 4.51 3.61
C TYR A 46 16.84 5.30 2.33
N MET A 47 17.95 6.08 2.34
CA MET A 47 18.34 6.93 1.21
C MET A 47 18.83 6.12 0.01
N SER A 48 19.39 4.95 0.26
CA SER A 48 19.98 4.08 -0.78
C SER A 48 19.56 2.62 -0.65
N THR A 49 18.48 2.34 0.10
CA THR A 49 18.03 0.97 0.37
C THR A 49 16.59 0.76 -0.10
N GLY A 50 16.40 -0.14 -1.05
CA GLY A 50 15.08 -0.63 -1.44
C GLY A 50 14.49 -1.53 -0.33
N SER A 51 13.37 -1.15 0.26
CA SER A 51 12.73 -1.91 1.35
C SER A 51 11.88 -3.07 0.87
N CYS A 52 11.31 -2.98 -0.32
CA CYS A 52 10.47 -4.01 -0.92
C CYS A 52 10.40 -3.86 -2.45
N LYS A 53 9.90 -4.91 -3.10
CA LYS A 53 9.54 -4.90 -4.51
C LYS A 53 8.03 -4.69 -4.62
N SER A 54 7.58 -3.66 -5.33
CA SER A 54 6.17 -3.34 -5.51
C SER A 54 5.82 -3.27 -7.00
N SER A 55 4.63 -3.76 -7.36
CA SER A 55 4.03 -3.60 -8.69
C SER A 55 2.87 -2.59 -8.68
N ILE A 56 2.66 -1.88 -7.58
CA ILE A 56 1.47 -1.02 -7.40
C ILE A 56 1.73 0.38 -7.92
N THR A 57 2.83 0.99 -7.50
CA THR A 57 3.12 2.40 -7.79
C THR A 57 4.57 2.55 -8.21
N PHE A 58 4.82 3.35 -9.23
CA PHE A 58 6.13 3.90 -9.56
C PHE A 58 6.10 5.41 -9.38
N LEU A 59 7.07 5.94 -8.67
CA LEU A 59 7.22 7.37 -8.43
C LEU A 59 8.65 7.80 -8.71
N ASP A 60 8.81 8.74 -9.65
CA ASP A 60 10.05 9.47 -9.90
C ASP A 60 9.79 10.96 -9.65
N GLY A 61 10.15 11.42 -8.47
CA GLY A 61 9.91 12.80 -8.05
C GLY A 61 10.79 13.82 -8.78
N GLU A 62 11.97 13.42 -9.26
CA GLU A 62 12.88 14.30 -10.00
C GLU A 62 12.34 14.62 -11.40
N ASN A 63 11.79 13.61 -12.06
CA ASN A 63 11.22 13.76 -13.40
C ASN A 63 9.70 14.03 -13.38
N GLY A 64 9.07 14.06 -12.21
CA GLY A 64 7.64 14.29 -12.06
C GLY A 64 6.76 13.17 -12.62
N ILE A 65 7.22 11.92 -12.54
CA ILE A 65 6.51 10.76 -13.08
C ILE A 65 5.83 10.00 -11.94
N LEU A 66 4.53 9.77 -12.07
CA LEU A 66 3.75 8.90 -11.20
C LEU A 66 2.93 7.93 -12.03
N LEU A 67 3.10 6.63 -11.79
CA LEU A 67 2.33 5.58 -12.44
C LEU A 67 1.61 4.72 -11.38
N TYR A 68 0.35 4.42 -11.61
CA TYR A 68 -0.41 3.42 -10.86
C TYR A 68 -0.63 2.18 -11.71
N ARG A 69 -0.08 1.04 -11.28
CA ARG A 69 -0.10 -0.21 -12.06
C ARG A 69 0.39 -0.04 -13.51
N GLY A 70 1.34 0.88 -13.72
CA GLY A 70 1.90 1.20 -15.04
C GLY A 70 1.09 2.25 -15.84
N ILE A 71 -0.04 2.73 -15.35
CA ILE A 71 -0.85 3.76 -16.00
C ILE A 71 -0.44 5.14 -15.47
N PRO A 72 -0.13 6.12 -16.35
CA PRO A 72 0.20 7.49 -15.93
C PRO A 72 -0.95 8.17 -15.17
N ILE A 73 -0.58 8.92 -14.11
CA ILE A 73 -1.57 9.54 -13.22
C ILE A 73 -2.45 10.58 -13.92
N ASP A 74 -1.92 11.31 -14.89
CA ASP A 74 -2.65 12.26 -15.71
C ASP A 74 -3.79 11.60 -16.47
N GLN A 75 -3.55 10.41 -17.06
CA GLN A 75 -4.58 9.65 -17.75
C GLN A 75 -5.67 9.15 -16.80
N LEU A 76 -5.28 8.69 -15.60
CA LEU A 76 -6.25 8.25 -14.58
C LEU A 76 -7.07 9.43 -14.06
N ALA A 77 -6.45 10.59 -13.83
CA ALA A 77 -7.14 11.78 -13.35
C ALA A 77 -8.18 12.31 -14.36
N GLU A 78 -7.89 12.21 -15.66
CA GLU A 78 -8.80 12.68 -16.69
C GLU A 78 -9.90 11.69 -17.07
N LYS A 79 -9.61 10.37 -17.02
CA LYS A 79 -10.46 9.34 -17.66
C LYS A 79 -11.05 8.33 -16.67
N SER A 80 -10.65 8.36 -15.41
CA SER A 80 -11.10 7.41 -14.39
C SER A 80 -11.74 8.10 -13.20
N THR A 81 -12.64 7.40 -12.54
CA THR A 81 -13.21 7.81 -11.27
C THR A 81 -12.33 7.34 -10.11
N PHE A 82 -12.58 7.88 -8.90
CA PHE A 82 -11.94 7.41 -7.68
C PHE A 82 -12.14 5.90 -7.47
N ILE A 83 -13.33 5.39 -7.71
CA ILE A 83 -13.68 3.97 -7.51
C ILE A 83 -12.95 3.07 -8.52
N GLU A 84 -12.85 3.47 -9.78
CA GLU A 84 -12.07 2.74 -10.79
C GLU A 84 -10.58 2.72 -10.44
N THR A 85 -10.04 3.83 -9.97
CA THR A 85 -8.64 3.92 -9.54
C THR A 85 -8.39 3.08 -8.28
N ALA A 86 -9.31 3.08 -7.32
CA ALA A 86 -9.22 2.21 -6.14
C ALA A 86 -9.23 0.72 -6.55
N TYR A 87 -10.12 0.34 -7.44
CA TYR A 87 -10.17 -1.00 -8.00
C TYR A 87 -8.85 -1.39 -8.68
N LEU A 88 -8.32 -0.51 -9.53
CA LEU A 88 -7.03 -0.72 -10.21
C LEU A 88 -5.89 -0.98 -9.21
N LEU A 89 -5.79 -0.20 -8.15
CA LEU A 89 -4.72 -0.33 -7.15
C LEU A 89 -4.83 -1.65 -6.38
N ILE A 90 -6.05 -2.07 -6.04
CA ILE A 90 -6.33 -3.27 -5.25
C ILE A 90 -6.14 -4.53 -6.11
N TYR A 91 -6.82 -4.59 -7.25
CA TYR A 91 -6.90 -5.81 -8.07
C TYR A 91 -5.88 -5.85 -9.23
N GLY A 92 -5.18 -4.75 -9.51
CA GLY A 92 -4.09 -4.70 -10.49
C GLY A 92 -4.48 -4.37 -11.93
N THR A 93 -5.78 -4.32 -12.25
CA THR A 93 -6.32 -3.99 -13.58
C THR A 93 -7.52 -3.07 -13.47
N LEU A 94 -7.81 -2.30 -14.51
CA LEU A 94 -9.06 -1.53 -14.57
C LEU A 94 -10.27 -2.48 -14.61
N PRO A 95 -11.37 -2.12 -13.94
CA PRO A 95 -12.56 -2.98 -13.91
C PRO A 95 -13.28 -3.00 -15.27
N SER A 96 -13.85 -4.14 -15.61
CA SER A 96 -14.92 -4.19 -16.62
C SER A 96 -16.18 -3.51 -16.10
N SER A 97 -17.14 -3.21 -16.97
CA SER A 97 -18.41 -2.56 -16.56
C SER A 97 -19.15 -3.36 -15.47
N GLN A 98 -19.14 -4.70 -15.56
CA GLN A 98 -19.77 -5.55 -14.55
C GLN A 98 -19.01 -5.49 -13.22
N GLN A 99 -17.68 -5.62 -13.24
CA GLN A 99 -16.85 -5.53 -12.04
C GLN A 99 -16.97 -4.18 -11.34
N LEU A 100 -17.06 -3.11 -12.13
CA LEU A 100 -17.27 -1.77 -11.57
C LEU A 100 -18.64 -1.65 -10.90
N ALA A 101 -19.68 -2.20 -11.52
CA ALA A 101 -21.02 -2.20 -10.95
C ALA A 101 -21.09 -2.99 -9.65
N ASP A 102 -20.48 -4.18 -9.60
CA ASP A 102 -20.42 -5.03 -8.41
C ASP A 102 -19.61 -4.36 -7.29
N PHE A 103 -18.45 -3.78 -7.61
CA PHE A 103 -17.63 -3.06 -6.64
C PHE A 103 -18.35 -1.84 -6.07
N ASN A 104 -19.01 -1.04 -6.91
CA ASN A 104 -19.85 0.08 -6.46
C ASN A 104 -21.00 -0.37 -5.56
N HIS A 105 -21.62 -1.50 -5.89
CA HIS A 105 -22.68 -2.09 -5.07
C HIS A 105 -22.15 -2.41 -3.67
N HIS A 106 -21.01 -3.09 -3.56
CA HIS A 106 -20.38 -3.41 -2.28
C HIS A 106 -20.01 -2.15 -1.48
N ILE A 107 -19.38 -1.16 -2.11
CA ILE A 107 -19.03 0.11 -1.44
C ILE A 107 -20.29 0.79 -0.91
N THR A 108 -21.35 0.91 -1.71
CA THR A 108 -22.60 1.57 -1.31
C THR A 108 -23.25 0.87 -0.12
N HIS A 109 -23.30 -0.47 -0.13
CA HIS A 109 -23.95 -1.25 0.93
C HIS A 109 -23.15 -1.31 2.24
N HIS A 110 -21.88 -0.92 2.22
CA HIS A 110 -21.02 -0.85 3.41
C HIS A 110 -20.80 0.58 3.95
N SER A 111 -21.45 1.60 3.37
CA SER A 111 -21.25 3.02 3.75
C SER A 111 -21.77 3.38 5.14
N MET A 112 -22.83 2.71 5.62
CA MET A 112 -23.43 3.03 6.92
C MET A 112 -22.47 2.75 8.08
N VAL A 113 -22.37 3.70 9.01
CA VAL A 113 -21.65 3.55 10.27
C VAL A 113 -22.63 3.31 11.43
N HIS A 114 -22.15 2.64 12.49
CA HIS A 114 -23.00 2.39 13.65
C HIS A 114 -23.28 3.70 14.41
N GLU A 115 -24.54 3.90 14.85
CA GLU A 115 -24.97 5.13 15.56
C GLU A 115 -24.10 5.46 16.77
N SER A 116 -23.56 4.47 17.47
CA SER A 116 -22.69 4.70 18.62
C SER A 116 -21.37 5.38 18.28
N ILE A 117 -20.96 5.40 17.00
CA ILE A 117 -19.76 6.12 16.55
C ILE A 117 -19.92 7.62 16.75
N LYS A 118 -21.12 8.16 16.65
CA LYS A 118 -21.40 9.58 16.92
C LYS A 118 -20.92 10.02 18.31
N ARG A 119 -21.10 9.16 19.32
CA ARG A 119 -20.63 9.41 20.70
C ARG A 119 -19.11 9.47 20.80
N PHE A 120 -18.41 8.87 19.86
CA PHE A 120 -16.95 8.90 19.82
C PHE A 120 -16.47 10.31 19.47
N TYR A 121 -17.17 10.99 18.56
CA TYR A 121 -16.86 12.37 18.20
C TYR A 121 -17.11 13.35 19.35
N ASP A 122 -18.13 13.14 20.16
CA ASP A 122 -18.45 14.01 21.30
C ASP A 122 -17.33 14.03 22.37
N GLY A 123 -16.45 13.03 22.37
CA GLY A 123 -15.31 12.93 23.28
C GLY A 123 -14.09 13.77 22.86
N PHE A 124 -14.03 14.28 21.64
CA PHE A 124 -12.90 15.08 21.17
C PHE A 124 -13.08 16.57 21.45
N PRO A 125 -12.00 17.29 21.87
CA PRO A 125 -12.02 18.74 21.94
C PRO A 125 -12.39 19.37 20.57
N ILE A 126 -13.11 20.48 20.60
CA ILE A 126 -13.61 21.15 19.39
C ILE A 126 -12.50 21.63 18.44
N ASN A 127 -11.32 21.85 18.98
CA ASN A 127 -10.13 22.27 18.22
C ASN A 127 -9.16 21.11 17.89
N SER A 128 -9.64 19.86 17.97
CA SER A 128 -8.82 18.68 17.64
C SER A 128 -8.39 18.69 16.18
N HIS A 129 -7.17 18.22 15.93
CA HIS A 129 -6.68 18.06 14.56
C HIS A 129 -7.48 16.97 13.83
N PRO A 130 -8.05 17.23 12.63
CA PRO A 130 -8.91 16.28 11.92
C PRO A 130 -8.28 14.92 11.69
N MET A 131 -6.97 14.86 11.42
CA MET A 131 -6.26 13.58 11.21
C MET A 131 -6.17 12.74 12.48
N ALA A 132 -6.05 13.38 13.67
CA ALA A 132 -6.06 12.65 14.94
C ALA A 132 -7.43 12.02 15.20
N VAL A 133 -8.49 12.78 14.95
CA VAL A 133 -9.87 12.30 15.06
C VAL A 133 -10.13 11.16 14.06
N CYS A 134 -9.78 11.35 12.79
CA CYS A 134 -9.93 10.35 11.75
C CYS A 134 -9.21 9.04 12.12
N SER A 135 -7.95 9.11 12.55
CA SER A 135 -7.18 7.92 12.96
C SER A 135 -7.84 7.17 14.12
N ALA A 136 -8.33 7.90 15.12
CA ALA A 136 -8.99 7.31 16.28
C ALA A 136 -10.33 6.65 15.90
N VAL A 137 -11.13 7.31 15.05
CA VAL A 137 -12.43 6.79 14.61
C VAL A 137 -12.25 5.58 13.71
N VAL A 138 -11.32 5.60 12.74
CA VAL A 138 -11.02 4.42 11.90
C VAL A 138 -10.54 3.26 12.75
N GLY A 139 -9.65 3.50 13.73
CA GLY A 139 -9.22 2.46 14.67
C GLY A 139 -10.38 1.89 15.49
N SER A 140 -11.36 2.72 15.88
CA SER A 140 -12.53 2.27 16.63
C SER A 140 -13.46 1.35 15.85
N LEU A 141 -13.43 1.38 14.50
CA LEU A 141 -14.24 0.47 13.68
C LEU A 141 -13.98 -1.00 13.99
N ALA A 142 -12.75 -1.36 14.37
CA ALA A 142 -12.41 -2.71 14.74
C ALA A 142 -13.26 -3.24 15.91
N ALA A 143 -13.69 -2.38 16.84
CA ALA A 143 -14.55 -2.76 17.95
C ALA A 143 -15.98 -3.15 17.51
N PHE A 144 -16.43 -2.71 16.35
CA PHE A 144 -17.75 -3.03 15.80
C PHE A 144 -17.76 -4.27 14.89
N TYR A 145 -16.58 -4.76 14.50
CA TYR A 145 -16.41 -5.88 13.56
C TYR A 145 -15.49 -6.98 14.08
N GLN A 146 -15.45 -7.21 15.39
CA GLN A 146 -14.48 -8.06 16.10
C GLN A 146 -14.33 -9.50 15.56
N ASN A 147 -15.38 -10.05 14.98
CA ASN A 147 -15.38 -11.43 14.47
C ASN A 147 -14.97 -11.55 12.98
N GLU A 148 -14.59 -10.45 12.35
CA GLU A 148 -14.35 -10.36 10.90
C GLU A 148 -13.07 -9.54 10.63
N LEU A 149 -11.98 -9.85 11.36
CA LEU A 149 -10.72 -9.10 11.30
C LEU A 149 -9.49 -9.97 10.95
N SER A 150 -9.71 -11.18 10.46
CA SER A 150 -8.61 -12.05 10.08
C SER A 150 -7.91 -11.55 8.81
N VAL A 151 -6.66 -11.13 8.94
CA VAL A 151 -5.80 -10.78 7.79
C VAL A 151 -5.32 -11.99 6.99
N ARG A 152 -5.72 -13.21 7.40
CA ARG A 152 -5.37 -14.47 6.74
C ARG A 152 -6.54 -15.08 5.99
N ASP A 153 -7.71 -14.49 6.10
CA ASP A 153 -8.91 -14.89 5.36
C ASP A 153 -9.19 -13.88 4.25
N ASP A 154 -9.06 -14.31 3.01
CA ASP A 154 -9.19 -13.43 1.84
C ASP A 154 -10.58 -12.79 1.74
N GLN A 155 -11.63 -13.47 2.20
CA GLN A 155 -12.99 -12.92 2.19
C GLN A 155 -13.15 -11.81 3.23
N GLU A 156 -12.60 -12.00 4.44
CA GLU A 156 -12.62 -10.97 5.49
C GLU A 156 -11.77 -9.77 5.09
N VAL A 157 -10.62 -9.99 4.44
CA VAL A 157 -9.78 -8.91 3.88
C VAL A 157 -10.55 -8.12 2.82
N GLU A 158 -11.26 -8.79 1.89
CA GLU A 158 -12.04 -8.12 0.85
C GLU A 158 -13.18 -7.29 1.46
N ILE A 159 -13.91 -7.83 2.42
CA ILE A 159 -14.96 -7.10 3.15
C ILE A 159 -14.36 -5.89 3.90
N ALA A 160 -13.21 -6.05 4.54
CA ALA A 160 -12.54 -4.95 5.24
C ALA A 160 -12.12 -3.82 4.29
N ILE A 161 -11.63 -4.14 3.09
CA ILE A 161 -11.32 -3.17 2.03
C ILE A 161 -12.57 -2.37 1.66
N HIS A 162 -13.68 -3.05 1.35
CA HIS A 162 -14.93 -2.39 1.00
C HIS A 162 -15.43 -1.46 2.13
N ARG A 163 -15.40 -1.93 3.37
CA ARG A 163 -15.79 -1.16 4.56
C ARG A 163 -14.94 0.08 4.77
N LEU A 164 -13.62 -0.03 4.65
CA LEU A 164 -12.72 1.11 4.83
C LEU A 164 -12.95 2.18 3.75
N ILE A 165 -13.02 1.79 2.48
CA ILE A 165 -13.30 2.73 1.38
C ILE A 165 -14.66 3.39 1.55
N ALA A 166 -15.68 2.62 1.94
CA ALA A 166 -17.05 3.11 2.07
C ALA A 166 -17.28 4.03 3.27
N LYS A 167 -16.64 3.73 4.42
CA LYS A 167 -16.91 4.43 5.69
C LYS A 167 -16.02 5.66 5.92
N LEU A 168 -14.84 5.70 5.27
CA LEU A 168 -13.92 6.82 5.47
C LEU A 168 -14.51 8.17 5.08
N PRO A 169 -15.29 8.32 3.98
CA PRO A 169 -15.94 9.57 3.62
C PRO A 169 -17.26 9.82 4.37
N THR A 170 -17.80 8.86 5.12
CA THR A 170 -19.06 8.98 5.86
C THR A 170 -18.85 9.57 7.24
#